data_6aec09301736d319ff213a5b22e75933
#
_entry.id   6aec09301736d319ff213a5b22e75933
#
_cell.length_a   1.000
_cell.length_b   1.000
_cell.length_c   1.000
_cell.angle_alpha   90.00
_cell.angle_beta   90.00
_cell.angle_gamma   90.00
#
_symmetry.space_group_name_H-M   'P 1'
#
loop_
_entity.id
_entity.type
_entity.pdbx_description
1 polymer ?
#
loop_
_entity_poly.entity_id
_entity_poly.type
_entity_poly.pdbx_seq_one_letter_code
_entity_poly.pdbx_strand_id
1 'polypeptide(L)'
;MGANPTPMAFSEVFTALQQGTVDGQENPYGIIVGNKFEEVEKYAVETRHSFTPYYVVMNLDRWNSLTPEQQDAVTRAMAEATQYEKEQSAKYEEEDVGTMEAAGCKVIKLSDDALAEFKAAADSADCASMAMEKMEHPELGQQLLDALAAARK
;
A
#
# COMPACT_ATOMS: atom_id res chain seq x y z
N MET A 1 1.13 -15.20 -8.79
CA MET A 1 1.46 -14.28 -9.90
C MET A 1 2.80 -14.63 -10.56
N GLY A 2 3.55 -15.60 -10.05
CA GLY A 2 4.77 -16.14 -10.67
C GLY A 2 6.04 -15.33 -10.48
N ALA A 3 5.99 -14.23 -9.74
CA ALA A 3 7.20 -13.49 -9.36
C ALA A 3 7.97 -14.25 -8.26
N ASN A 4 9.30 -14.09 -8.28
CA ASN A 4 10.17 -14.61 -7.23
C ASN A 4 10.52 -13.48 -6.25
N PRO A 5 9.94 -13.44 -5.04
CA PRO A 5 10.18 -12.36 -4.10
C PRO A 5 11.62 -12.42 -3.57
N THR A 6 12.31 -11.27 -3.60
CA THR A 6 13.68 -11.12 -3.13
C THR A 6 13.72 -10.09 -2.00
N PRO A 7 13.68 -10.52 -0.72
CA PRO A 7 13.76 -9.61 0.42
C PRO A 7 15.10 -8.87 0.47
N MET A 8 15.04 -7.54 0.64
CA MET A 8 16.24 -6.71 0.81
C MET A 8 15.91 -5.46 1.65
N ALA A 9 16.95 -4.76 2.10
CA ALA A 9 16.75 -3.47 2.76
C ALA A 9 16.20 -2.45 1.76
N PHE A 10 15.20 -1.67 2.17
CA PHE A 10 14.54 -0.70 1.28
C PHE A 10 15.53 0.31 0.67
N SER A 11 16.54 0.72 1.43
CA SER A 11 17.61 1.61 0.96
C SER A 11 18.46 1.05 -0.16
N GLU A 12 18.40 -0.26 -0.43
CA GLU A 12 19.17 -0.93 -1.47
C GLU A 12 18.39 -1.10 -2.78
N VAL A 13 17.07 -0.91 -2.73
CA VAL A 13 16.15 -1.21 -3.86
C VAL A 13 16.50 -0.40 -5.11
N PHE A 14 16.74 0.91 -5.01
CA PHE A 14 17.12 1.74 -6.16
C PHE A 14 18.36 1.20 -6.87
N THR A 15 19.40 0.88 -6.10
CA THR A 15 20.66 0.35 -6.66
C THR A 15 20.47 -1.04 -7.27
N ALA A 16 19.65 -1.88 -6.63
CA ALA A 16 19.35 -3.22 -7.14
C ALA A 16 18.58 -3.17 -8.48
N LEU A 17 17.60 -2.27 -8.60
CA LEU A 17 16.89 -1.99 -9.85
C LEU A 17 17.84 -1.44 -10.93
N GLN A 18 18.66 -0.44 -10.59
CA GLN A 18 19.61 0.18 -11.51
C GLN A 18 20.62 -0.82 -12.06
N GLN A 19 21.08 -1.76 -11.24
CA GLN A 19 22.05 -2.79 -11.61
C GLN A 19 21.42 -4.04 -12.23
N GLY A 20 20.09 -4.14 -12.24
CA GLY A 20 19.38 -5.33 -12.72
C GLY A 20 19.55 -6.55 -11.81
N THR A 21 19.85 -6.35 -10.53
CA THR A 21 19.90 -7.43 -9.53
C THR A 21 18.48 -7.94 -9.22
N VAL A 22 17.49 -7.07 -9.30
CA VAL A 22 16.07 -7.38 -9.33
C VAL A 22 15.44 -6.79 -10.58
N ASP A 23 14.39 -7.45 -11.11
CA ASP A 23 13.74 -7.08 -12.37
C ASP A 23 12.64 -6.03 -12.15
N GLY A 24 12.20 -5.81 -10.93
CA GLY A 24 11.13 -4.87 -10.58
C GLY A 24 10.88 -4.83 -9.08
N GLN A 25 9.96 -3.95 -8.70
CA GLN A 25 9.48 -3.79 -7.32
C GLN A 25 7.96 -3.56 -7.34
N GLU A 26 7.31 -3.59 -6.21
CA GLU A 26 5.92 -3.17 -6.05
C GLU A 26 5.80 -2.16 -4.91
N ASN A 27 5.25 -1.00 -5.20
CA ASN A 27 5.00 0.08 -4.25
C ASN A 27 3.93 1.03 -4.79
N PRO A 28 3.27 1.81 -3.92
CA PRO A 28 2.42 2.92 -4.32
C PRO A 28 3.21 3.99 -5.10
N TYR A 29 2.55 4.74 -5.98
CA TYR A 29 3.16 5.77 -6.80
C TYR A 29 3.98 6.79 -6.00
N GLY A 30 3.46 7.28 -4.87
CA GLY A 30 4.19 8.21 -4.01
C GLY A 30 5.51 7.66 -3.44
N ILE A 31 5.60 6.34 -3.25
CA ILE A 31 6.86 5.69 -2.86
C ILE A 31 7.81 5.58 -4.05
N ILE A 32 7.29 5.26 -5.23
CA ILE A 32 8.08 5.20 -6.47
C ILE A 32 8.73 6.56 -6.73
N VAL A 33 7.93 7.62 -6.82
CA VAL A 33 8.40 8.99 -7.10
C VAL A 33 9.28 9.54 -5.97
N GLY A 34 8.88 9.33 -4.71
CA GLY A 34 9.66 9.78 -3.55
C GLY A 34 11.05 9.17 -3.44
N ASN A 35 11.29 8.01 -4.08
CA ASN A 35 12.57 7.31 -4.10
C ASN A 35 13.21 7.25 -5.49
N LYS A 36 12.61 7.94 -6.47
CA LYS A 36 13.11 8.06 -7.85
C LYS A 36 13.23 6.74 -8.60
N PHE A 37 12.38 5.75 -8.25
CA PHE A 37 12.42 4.46 -8.94
C PHE A 37 12.01 4.58 -10.41
N GLU A 38 11.19 5.57 -10.77
CA GLU A 38 10.81 5.92 -12.13
C GLU A 38 12.01 6.27 -13.04
N GLU A 39 13.14 6.69 -12.45
CA GLU A 39 14.38 6.97 -13.21
C GLU A 39 15.04 5.67 -13.73
N VAL A 40 14.81 4.55 -13.08
CA VAL A 40 15.43 3.24 -13.37
C VAL A 40 14.43 2.19 -13.87
N GLU A 41 13.14 2.43 -13.75
CA GLU A 41 12.06 1.56 -14.23
C GLU A 41 11.37 2.19 -15.45
N LYS A 42 11.17 1.38 -16.51
CA LYS A 42 10.55 1.84 -17.76
C LYS A 42 9.03 1.69 -17.81
N TYR A 43 8.48 0.85 -16.94
CA TYR A 43 7.07 0.51 -16.91
C TYR A 43 6.58 0.41 -15.47
N ALA A 44 5.41 0.98 -15.21
CA ALA A 44 4.64 0.76 -14.01
C ALA A 44 3.27 0.18 -14.39
N VAL A 45 2.86 -0.90 -13.76
CA VAL A 45 1.59 -1.56 -14.03
C VAL A 45 0.66 -1.39 -12.84
N GLU A 46 -0.50 -0.78 -13.04
CA GLU A 46 -1.51 -0.55 -12.01
C GLU A 46 -2.31 -1.84 -11.74
N THR A 47 -1.74 -2.69 -10.88
CA THR A 47 -2.31 -4.01 -10.59
C THR A 47 -3.38 -4.02 -9.52
N ARG A 48 -3.47 -2.97 -8.67
CA ARG A 48 -4.43 -2.84 -7.55
C ARG A 48 -4.48 -4.08 -6.64
N HIS A 49 -3.36 -4.76 -6.47
CA HIS A 49 -3.28 -6.03 -5.76
C HIS A 49 -3.16 -5.87 -4.24
N SER A 50 -2.82 -4.67 -3.76
CA SER A 50 -2.65 -4.38 -2.34
C SER A 50 -3.22 -3.02 -1.99
N PHE A 51 -3.76 -2.92 -0.78
CA PHE A 51 -4.09 -1.65 -0.14
C PHE A 51 -3.16 -1.47 1.06
N THR A 52 -2.42 -0.37 1.09
CA THR A 52 -1.40 -0.11 2.12
C THR A 52 -1.83 1.06 3.01
N PRO A 53 -2.60 0.81 4.08
CA PRO A 53 -2.97 1.87 5.02
C PRO A 53 -1.81 2.18 5.97
N TYR A 54 -1.66 3.45 6.33
CA TYR A 54 -0.78 3.87 7.42
C TYR A 54 -1.56 3.93 8.73
N TYR A 55 -0.98 3.36 9.78
CA TYR A 55 -1.54 3.38 11.11
C TYR A 55 -0.70 4.30 12.00
N VAL A 56 -1.35 5.27 12.64
CA VAL A 56 -0.71 6.07 13.69
C VAL A 56 -1.02 5.42 15.03
N VAL A 57 0.01 4.97 15.72
CA VAL A 57 -0.11 4.26 16.99
C VAL A 57 0.62 4.99 18.10
N MET A 58 0.11 4.86 19.32
CA MET A 58 0.73 5.37 20.55
C MET A 58 0.81 4.25 21.58
N ASN A 59 1.89 4.22 22.35
CA ASN A 59 1.98 3.31 23.50
C ASN A 59 0.80 3.55 24.46
N LEU A 60 0.16 2.46 24.92
CA LEU A 60 -1.07 2.53 25.71
C LEU A 60 -0.85 3.22 27.05
N ASP A 61 0.28 2.95 27.75
CA ASP A 61 0.58 3.59 29.01
C ASP A 61 0.78 5.10 28.82
N ARG A 62 1.41 5.49 27.69
CA ARG A 62 1.57 6.90 27.35
C ARG A 62 0.20 7.55 27.10
N TRP A 63 -0.69 6.90 26.34
CA TRP A 63 -2.05 7.37 26.13
C TRP A 63 -2.82 7.55 27.44
N ASN A 64 -2.75 6.55 28.31
CA ASN A 64 -3.42 6.56 29.61
C ASN A 64 -2.84 7.61 30.59
N SER A 65 -1.61 8.07 30.36
CA SER A 65 -0.98 9.14 31.15
C SER A 65 -1.41 10.55 30.74
N LEU A 66 -2.10 10.70 29.61
CA LEU A 66 -2.64 11.99 29.17
C LEU A 66 -3.92 12.34 29.94
N THR A 67 -4.15 13.64 30.14
CA THR A 67 -5.44 14.08 30.69
C THR A 67 -6.56 13.89 29.64
N PRO A 68 -7.84 13.84 30.06
CA PRO A 68 -8.96 13.74 29.12
C PRO A 68 -8.95 14.85 28.07
N GLU A 69 -8.57 16.07 28.42
CA GLU A 69 -8.47 17.20 27.49
C GLU A 69 -7.34 17.00 26.48
N GLN A 70 -6.22 16.40 26.90
CA GLN A 70 -5.09 16.08 26.01
C GLN A 70 -5.48 14.93 25.07
N GLN A 71 -6.16 13.89 25.55
CA GLN A 71 -6.66 12.79 24.72
C GLN A 71 -7.66 13.29 23.67
N ASP A 72 -8.59 14.18 24.06
CA ASP A 72 -9.53 14.80 23.13
C ASP A 72 -8.82 15.65 22.07
N ALA A 73 -7.82 16.46 22.47
CA ALA A 73 -7.04 17.27 21.54
C ALA A 73 -6.30 16.40 20.50
N VAL A 74 -5.65 15.32 20.94
CA VAL A 74 -4.97 14.37 20.05
C VAL A 74 -5.97 13.71 19.10
N THR A 75 -7.10 13.25 19.62
CA THR A 75 -8.15 12.59 18.80
C THR A 75 -8.69 13.52 17.71
N ARG A 76 -8.99 14.77 18.04
CA ARG A 76 -9.46 15.77 17.04
C ARG A 76 -8.37 16.09 16.01
N ALA A 77 -7.14 16.33 16.46
CA ALA A 77 -6.01 16.60 15.55
C ALA A 77 -5.78 15.43 14.58
N MET A 78 -5.87 14.19 15.06
CA MET A 78 -5.73 13.00 14.21
C MET A 78 -6.89 12.84 13.22
N ALA A 79 -8.12 13.18 13.61
CA ALA A 79 -9.26 13.15 12.70
C ALA A 79 -9.08 14.17 11.55
N GLU A 80 -8.67 15.39 11.87
CA GLU A 80 -8.39 16.44 10.87
C GLU A 80 -7.21 16.05 9.96
N ALA A 81 -6.11 15.55 10.55
CA ALA A 81 -4.94 15.11 9.80
C ALA A 81 -5.26 13.94 8.85
N THR A 82 -6.08 12.99 9.30
CA THR A 82 -6.52 11.86 8.47
C THR A 82 -7.38 12.31 7.28
N GLN A 83 -8.27 13.28 7.50
CA GLN A 83 -9.08 13.82 6.40
C GLN A 83 -8.20 14.58 5.40
N TYR A 84 -7.30 15.42 5.88
CA TYR A 84 -6.36 16.16 5.05
C TYR A 84 -5.45 15.21 4.24
N GLU A 85 -4.94 14.16 4.88
CA GLU A 85 -4.08 13.15 4.23
C GLU A 85 -4.81 12.47 3.08
N LYS A 86 -6.05 12.00 3.29
CA LYS A 86 -6.84 11.36 2.23
C LYS A 86 -7.06 12.26 1.01
N GLU A 87 -7.31 13.55 1.25
CA GLU A 87 -7.49 14.53 0.17
C GLU A 87 -6.18 14.78 -0.59
N GLN A 88 -5.06 14.90 0.13
CA GLN A 88 -3.76 15.11 -0.49
C GLN A 88 -3.25 13.85 -1.20
N SER A 89 -3.43 12.68 -0.61
CA SER A 89 -3.01 11.41 -1.22
C SER A 89 -3.68 11.19 -2.58
N ALA A 90 -4.99 11.41 -2.67
CA ALA A 90 -5.70 11.30 -3.94
C ALA A 90 -5.19 12.29 -5.00
N LYS A 91 -4.84 13.51 -4.58
CA LYS A 91 -4.27 14.52 -5.48
C LYS A 91 -2.86 14.16 -5.95
N TYR A 92 -2.00 13.74 -5.01
CA TYR A 92 -0.63 13.37 -5.33
C TYR A 92 -0.56 12.13 -6.24
N GLU A 93 -1.51 11.21 -6.14
CA GLU A 93 -1.56 10.05 -7.02
C GLU A 93 -1.64 10.43 -8.51
N GLU A 94 -2.41 11.49 -8.87
CA GLU A 94 -2.46 12.02 -10.23
C GLU A 94 -1.16 12.75 -10.63
N GLU A 95 -0.59 13.54 -9.71
CA GLU A 95 0.67 14.27 -9.92
C GLU A 95 1.84 13.30 -10.10
N ASP A 96 1.89 12.22 -9.32
CA ASP A 96 2.92 11.19 -9.36
C ASP A 96 2.92 10.45 -10.71
N VAL A 97 1.75 10.09 -11.24
CA VAL A 97 1.64 9.52 -12.60
C VAL A 97 2.26 10.45 -13.63
N GLY A 98 1.95 11.76 -13.58
CA GLY A 98 2.55 12.75 -14.48
C GLY A 98 4.08 12.85 -14.34
N THR A 99 4.60 12.76 -13.12
CA THR A 99 6.04 12.76 -12.83
C THR A 99 6.72 11.54 -13.40
N MET A 100 6.14 10.36 -13.22
CA MET A 100 6.64 9.10 -13.78
C MET A 100 6.69 9.12 -15.31
N GLU A 101 5.62 9.60 -15.94
CA GLU A 101 5.56 9.71 -17.41
C GLU A 101 6.58 10.72 -17.95
N ALA A 102 6.77 11.85 -17.26
CA ALA A 102 7.77 12.85 -17.63
C ALA A 102 9.21 12.31 -17.51
N ALA A 103 9.46 11.38 -16.59
CA ALA A 103 10.74 10.66 -16.45
C ALA A 103 10.91 9.54 -17.51
N GLY A 104 9.89 9.27 -18.33
CA GLY A 104 9.92 8.22 -19.35
C GLY A 104 9.43 6.84 -18.88
N CYS A 105 8.92 6.74 -17.65
CA CYS A 105 8.26 5.53 -17.16
C CYS A 105 6.84 5.47 -17.72
N LYS A 106 6.49 4.40 -18.42
CA LYS A 106 5.16 4.22 -18.98
C LYS A 106 4.21 3.62 -17.96
N VAL A 107 3.20 4.36 -17.54
CA VAL A 107 2.15 3.86 -16.65
C VAL A 107 1.09 3.08 -17.45
N ILE A 108 0.88 1.82 -17.09
CA ILE A 108 -0.05 0.90 -17.75
C ILE A 108 -1.23 0.62 -16.82
N LYS A 109 -2.41 1.08 -17.22
CA LYS A 109 -3.67 0.73 -16.57
C LYS A 109 -4.19 -0.56 -17.15
N LEU A 110 -4.48 -1.53 -16.30
CA LEU A 110 -5.04 -2.81 -16.73
C LEU A 110 -6.54 -2.67 -17.04
N SER A 111 -7.01 -3.48 -18.00
CA SER A 111 -8.44 -3.63 -18.24
C SER A 111 -9.13 -4.36 -17.07
N ASP A 112 -10.46 -4.22 -16.98
CA ASP A 112 -11.24 -4.93 -15.94
C ASP A 112 -11.08 -6.45 -16.05
N ASP A 113 -10.99 -7.01 -17.26
CA ASP A 113 -10.73 -8.44 -17.48
C ASP A 113 -9.35 -8.86 -16.94
N ALA A 114 -8.31 -8.07 -17.21
CA ALA A 114 -6.97 -8.35 -16.70
C ALA A 114 -6.90 -8.22 -15.17
N LEU A 115 -7.57 -7.23 -14.57
CA LEU A 115 -7.70 -7.12 -13.13
C LEU A 115 -8.44 -8.29 -12.51
N ALA A 116 -9.48 -8.80 -13.18
CA ALA A 116 -10.20 -10.01 -12.76
C ALA A 116 -9.31 -11.25 -12.77
N GLU A 117 -8.42 -11.40 -13.76
CA GLU A 117 -7.43 -12.49 -13.82
C GLU A 117 -6.42 -12.38 -12.65
N PHE A 118 -5.92 -11.18 -12.35
CA PHE A 118 -5.06 -10.93 -11.19
C PHE A 118 -5.75 -11.32 -9.89
N LYS A 119 -7.01 -10.91 -9.73
CA LYS A 119 -7.82 -11.26 -8.56
C LYS A 119 -8.01 -12.77 -8.43
N ALA A 120 -8.36 -13.44 -9.51
CA ALA A 120 -8.54 -14.91 -9.50
C ALA A 120 -7.25 -15.63 -9.12
N ALA A 121 -6.09 -15.16 -9.60
CA ALA A 121 -4.80 -15.71 -9.22
C ALA A 121 -4.50 -15.52 -7.72
N ALA A 122 -4.81 -14.34 -7.15
CA ALA A 122 -4.66 -14.07 -5.74
C ALA A 122 -5.61 -14.90 -4.87
N ASP A 123 -6.88 -15.01 -5.28
CA ASP A 123 -7.88 -15.82 -4.59
C ASP A 123 -7.48 -17.32 -4.58
N SER A 124 -6.91 -17.83 -5.69
CA SER A 124 -6.45 -19.21 -5.78
C SER A 124 -5.27 -19.54 -4.87
N ALA A 125 -4.49 -18.54 -4.50
CA ALA A 125 -3.34 -18.70 -3.59
C ALA A 125 -3.75 -18.74 -2.11
N ASP A 126 -5.04 -18.47 -1.80
CA ASP A 126 -5.61 -18.47 -0.44
C ASP A 126 -4.79 -17.67 0.58
N CYS A 127 -4.29 -16.49 0.13
CA CYS A 127 -3.45 -15.63 0.95
C CYS A 127 -4.13 -15.20 2.25
N ALA A 128 -5.45 -15.10 2.27
CA ALA A 128 -6.22 -14.72 3.45
C ALA A 128 -6.12 -15.79 4.54
N SER A 129 -6.34 -17.06 4.23
CA SER A 129 -6.19 -18.16 5.19
C SER A 129 -4.75 -18.27 5.69
N MET A 130 -3.77 -18.17 4.79
CA MET A 130 -2.35 -18.17 5.18
C MET A 130 -1.97 -17.02 6.12
N ALA A 131 -2.59 -15.84 5.95
CA ALA A 131 -2.37 -14.71 6.84
C ALA A 131 -3.04 -14.95 8.20
N MET A 132 -4.29 -15.44 8.22
CA MET A 132 -5.04 -15.69 9.44
C MET A 132 -4.38 -16.79 10.30
N GLU A 133 -3.77 -17.82 9.71
CA GLU A 133 -3.02 -18.86 10.44
C GLU A 133 -1.86 -18.30 11.27
N LYS A 134 -1.33 -17.12 10.89
CA LYS A 134 -0.21 -16.46 11.56
C LYS A 134 -0.64 -15.36 12.51
N MET A 135 -1.93 -15.02 12.56
CA MET A 135 -2.44 -13.97 13.43
C MET A 135 -2.65 -14.50 14.85
N GLU A 136 -2.33 -13.69 15.84
CA GLU A 136 -2.70 -13.96 17.24
C GLU A 136 -4.22 -13.91 17.45
N HIS A 137 -4.91 -13.07 16.64
CA HIS A 137 -6.36 -12.85 16.68
C HIS A 137 -6.98 -13.07 15.29
N PRO A 138 -7.12 -14.33 14.82
CA PRO A 138 -7.65 -14.64 13.49
C PRO A 138 -9.12 -14.21 13.30
N GLU A 139 -9.88 -14.09 14.39
CA GLU A 139 -11.25 -13.57 14.38
C GLU A 139 -11.35 -12.14 13.84
N LEU A 140 -10.31 -11.30 14.02
CA LEU A 140 -10.25 -9.96 13.44
C LEU A 140 -10.05 -10.02 11.93
N GLY A 141 -9.27 -10.98 11.44
CA GLY A 141 -9.11 -11.25 10.02
C GLY A 141 -10.44 -11.63 9.37
N GLN A 142 -11.21 -12.51 10.01
CA GLN A 142 -12.53 -12.90 9.52
C GLN A 142 -13.51 -11.74 9.51
N GLN A 143 -13.54 -10.90 10.55
CA GLN A 143 -14.37 -9.68 10.59
C GLN A 143 -14.05 -8.73 9.43
N LEU A 144 -12.76 -8.56 9.10
CA LEU A 144 -12.36 -7.74 7.95
C LEU A 144 -12.86 -8.34 6.63
N LEU A 145 -12.73 -9.64 6.43
CA LEU A 145 -13.23 -10.31 5.22
C LEU A 145 -14.74 -10.18 5.07
N ASP A 146 -15.49 -10.33 6.17
CA ASP A 146 -16.94 -10.17 6.19
C ASP A 146 -17.35 -8.73 5.86
N ALA A 147 -16.66 -7.74 6.41
CA ALA A 147 -16.88 -6.33 6.11
C ALA A 147 -16.59 -5.99 4.64
N LEU A 148 -15.49 -6.52 4.07
CA LEU A 148 -15.16 -6.36 2.66
C LEU A 148 -16.21 -7.01 1.75
N ALA A 149 -16.69 -8.18 2.10
CA ALA A 149 -17.75 -8.86 1.35
C ALA A 149 -19.09 -8.08 1.38
N ALA A 150 -19.38 -7.43 2.50
CA ALA A 150 -20.57 -6.57 2.63
C ALA A 150 -20.44 -5.27 1.82
N ALA A 151 -19.26 -4.66 1.76
CA ALA A 151 -19.01 -3.41 1.04
C ALA A 151 -18.98 -3.58 -0.50
N ARG A 152 -18.81 -4.80 -1.01
CA ARG A 152 -18.77 -5.12 -2.45
C ARG A 152 -20.16 -5.41 -3.07
N LYS A 153 -21.22 -5.35 -2.28
CA LYS A 153 -22.62 -5.50 -2.72
C LYS A 153 -23.20 -4.16 -3.13
#